data_d2f2a09aecbde1e61ba998be355ba9e8
#
_entry.id   d2f2a09aecbde1e61ba998be355ba9e8
#
_cell.length_a   1.000
_cell.length_b   1.000
_cell.length_c   1.000
_cell.angle_alpha   90.00
_cell.angle_beta   90.00
_cell.angle_gamma   90.00
#
_symmetry.space_group_name_H-M   'P 1'
#
loop_
_entity.id
_entity.type
_entity.pdbx_description
1 polymer ?
#
loop_
_entity_poly.entity_id
_entity_poly.type
_entity_poly.pdbx_seq_one_letter_code
_entity_poly.pdbx_strand_id
1 'polypeptide(L)'
;MSVSRPLAAVLILSSLLAGTAAAQRPNVVFIMTDDLGYGDIEVYGGHDIATPTLNGLAADGVRFTDFYANAPNCSPTRAGFLTGRYQHRYGIEWPITHREGASGEGVTADGRTLPQLVKDAGYDTALIGKWHLGLLPQYWPDKQGFETTWHCAPDPGPPSYFSPYGVHAEGRPTGQ
;
A
#
# COMPACT_ATOMS: atom_id res chain seq x y z
N MET A 1 -2.78 67.53 -10.15
CA MET A 1 -3.80 66.88 -9.31
C MET A 1 -3.65 65.36 -9.47
N SER A 2 -3.12 64.73 -8.43
CA SER A 2 -2.74 63.29 -8.48
C SER A 2 -3.92 62.43 -8.06
N VAL A 3 -4.41 61.55 -8.94
CA VAL A 3 -5.48 60.58 -8.68
C VAL A 3 -4.88 59.16 -8.93
N SER A 4 -3.95 58.76 -8.09
CA SER A 4 -3.31 57.44 -8.25
C SER A 4 -3.23 56.56 -7.00
N ARG A 5 -3.96 56.90 -5.92
CA ARG A 5 -3.91 56.16 -4.66
C ARG A 5 -4.96 55.03 -4.43
N PRO A 6 -6.18 55.02 -5.03
CA PRO A 6 -7.13 53.97 -4.75
C PRO A 6 -6.91 52.68 -5.55
N LEU A 7 -6.31 52.71 -6.75
CA LEU A 7 -6.11 51.50 -7.56
C LEU A 7 -5.10 50.52 -6.97
N ALA A 8 -4.05 51.02 -6.36
CA ALA A 8 -3.03 50.16 -5.73
C ALA A 8 -3.57 49.44 -4.49
N ALA A 9 -4.44 50.06 -3.71
CA ALA A 9 -5.07 49.43 -2.55
C ALA A 9 -6.05 48.31 -2.93
N VAL A 10 -6.77 48.46 -4.06
CA VAL A 10 -7.71 47.44 -4.56
C VAL A 10 -6.97 46.21 -5.10
N LEU A 11 -5.82 46.39 -5.75
CA LEU A 11 -4.99 45.31 -6.25
C LEU A 11 -4.31 44.50 -5.13
N ILE A 12 -3.92 45.15 -4.03
CA ILE A 12 -3.35 44.46 -2.86
C ILE A 12 -4.42 43.68 -2.10
N LEU A 13 -5.65 44.20 -2.01
CA LEU A 13 -6.74 43.51 -1.33
C LEU A 13 -7.27 42.33 -2.11
N SER A 14 -7.23 42.36 -3.45
CA SER A 14 -7.60 41.20 -4.29
C SER A 14 -6.55 40.08 -4.27
N SER A 15 -5.27 40.38 -4.07
CA SER A 15 -4.22 39.36 -3.94
C SER A 15 -4.24 38.65 -2.57
N LEU A 16 -4.77 39.28 -1.52
CA LEU A 16 -4.93 38.67 -0.20
C LEU A 16 -6.16 37.76 -0.10
N LEU A 17 -7.09 37.87 -1.05
CA LEU A 17 -8.26 36.97 -1.18
C LEU A 17 -8.05 35.77 -2.11
N ALA A 18 -6.87 35.63 -2.71
CA ALA A 18 -6.46 34.37 -3.31
C ALA A 18 -6.26 33.35 -2.18
N GLY A 19 -7.37 32.87 -1.62
CA GLY A 19 -7.38 31.79 -0.66
C GLY A 19 -6.51 30.66 -1.23
N THR A 20 -5.57 30.20 -0.45
CA THR A 20 -4.83 28.98 -0.74
C THR A 20 -5.91 27.89 -0.94
N ALA A 21 -6.22 27.57 -2.17
CA ALA A 21 -6.98 26.37 -2.46
C ALA A 21 -6.15 25.24 -1.82
N ALA A 22 -6.62 24.75 -0.67
CA ALA A 22 -5.99 23.62 -0.03
C ALA A 22 -5.96 22.52 -1.08
N ALA A 23 -4.77 22.17 -1.56
CA ALA A 23 -4.63 21.14 -2.57
C ALA A 23 -5.33 19.89 -2.04
N GLN A 24 -6.37 19.46 -2.73
CA GLN A 24 -7.11 18.28 -2.33
C GLN A 24 -6.15 17.10 -2.34
N ARG A 25 -5.99 16.43 -1.19
CA ARG A 25 -5.09 15.29 -1.07
C ARG A 25 -5.60 14.17 -1.99
N PRO A 26 -4.77 13.63 -2.89
CA PRO A 26 -5.20 12.54 -3.76
C PRO A 26 -5.42 11.27 -2.95
N ASN A 27 -6.40 10.48 -3.36
CA ASN A 27 -6.48 9.10 -2.90
C ASN A 27 -5.32 8.29 -3.48
N VAL A 28 -4.81 7.34 -2.69
CA VAL A 28 -3.70 6.47 -3.09
C VAL A 28 -4.18 5.03 -3.10
N VAL A 29 -4.12 4.37 -4.25
CA VAL A 29 -4.39 2.94 -4.38
C VAL A 29 -3.08 2.26 -4.77
N PHE A 30 -2.62 1.36 -3.90
CA PHE A 30 -1.44 0.53 -4.16
C PHE A 30 -1.88 -0.90 -4.44
N ILE A 31 -1.47 -1.44 -5.59
CA ILE A 31 -1.78 -2.81 -6.02
C ILE A 31 -0.47 -3.58 -6.11
N MET A 32 -0.32 -4.59 -5.26
CA MET A 32 0.81 -5.52 -5.30
C MET A 32 0.32 -6.87 -5.79
N THR A 33 0.85 -7.30 -6.91
CA THR A 33 0.61 -8.64 -7.44
C THR A 33 1.46 -9.67 -6.71
N ASP A 34 1.03 -10.93 -6.73
CA ASP A 34 1.74 -12.06 -6.14
C ASP A 34 2.22 -12.96 -7.27
N ASP A 35 3.53 -13.23 -7.31
CA ASP A 35 4.19 -14.08 -8.31
C ASP A 35 3.96 -13.67 -9.79
N LEU A 36 3.78 -12.38 -10.05
CA LEU A 36 3.70 -11.83 -11.41
C LEU A 36 5.07 -11.36 -11.87
N GLY A 37 5.58 -11.94 -12.93
CA GLY A 37 6.86 -11.59 -13.53
C GLY A 37 6.79 -10.36 -14.44
N TYR A 38 7.93 -9.73 -14.68
CA TYR A 38 8.04 -8.57 -15.57
C TYR A 38 7.49 -8.85 -16.98
N GLY A 39 7.80 -10.03 -17.53
CA GLY A 39 7.38 -10.43 -18.87
C GLY A 39 5.95 -10.98 -18.97
N ASP A 40 5.18 -10.99 -17.90
CA ASP A 40 3.83 -11.58 -17.90
C ASP A 40 2.74 -10.59 -18.37
N ILE A 41 3.07 -9.31 -18.46
CA ILE A 41 2.12 -8.27 -18.88
C ILE A 41 2.55 -7.60 -20.19
N GLU A 42 1.58 -7.25 -21.04
CA GLU A 42 1.82 -6.77 -22.40
C GLU A 42 2.72 -5.52 -22.47
N VAL A 43 2.53 -4.57 -21.56
CA VAL A 43 3.30 -3.31 -21.52
C VAL A 43 4.80 -3.54 -21.31
N TYR A 44 5.20 -4.70 -20.81
CA TYR A 44 6.60 -5.13 -20.67
C TYR A 44 7.00 -6.26 -21.63
N GLY A 45 6.16 -6.57 -22.61
CA GLY A 45 6.46 -7.55 -23.64
C GLY A 45 5.83 -8.94 -23.46
N GLY A 46 4.94 -9.10 -22.49
CA GLY A 46 4.14 -10.31 -22.34
C GLY A 46 3.16 -10.48 -23.50
N HIS A 47 2.92 -11.73 -23.91
CA HIS A 47 2.02 -12.04 -25.02
C HIS A 47 0.98 -13.09 -24.69
N ASP A 48 1.08 -13.74 -23.54
CA ASP A 48 0.22 -14.88 -23.19
C ASP A 48 -1.14 -14.45 -22.64
N ILE A 49 -1.21 -13.28 -21.99
CA ILE A 49 -2.43 -12.74 -21.37
C ILE A 49 -2.62 -11.31 -21.79
N ALA A 50 -3.80 -10.98 -22.33
CA ALA A 50 -4.15 -9.60 -22.65
C ALA A 50 -4.36 -8.77 -21.36
N THR A 51 -3.66 -7.65 -21.27
CA THR A 51 -3.70 -6.75 -20.10
C THR A 51 -4.04 -5.31 -20.48
N PRO A 52 -5.19 -5.06 -21.15
CA PRO A 52 -5.51 -3.74 -21.72
C PRO A 52 -5.63 -2.63 -20.68
N THR A 53 -6.12 -2.95 -19.48
CA THR A 53 -6.22 -1.97 -18.40
C THR A 53 -4.83 -1.52 -17.91
N LEU A 54 -3.89 -2.46 -17.78
CA LEU A 54 -2.51 -2.14 -17.39
C LEU A 54 -1.79 -1.35 -18.49
N ASN A 55 -2.07 -1.67 -19.75
CA ASN A 55 -1.57 -0.91 -20.89
C ASN A 55 -2.07 0.54 -20.86
N GLY A 56 -3.37 0.74 -20.54
CA GLY A 56 -3.96 2.07 -20.36
C GLY A 56 -3.30 2.85 -19.22
N LEU A 57 -3.14 2.23 -18.06
CA LEU A 57 -2.44 2.86 -16.92
C LEU A 57 -1.00 3.26 -17.28
N ALA A 58 -0.30 2.42 -18.03
CA ALA A 58 1.07 2.72 -18.46
C ALA A 58 1.12 3.86 -19.49
N ALA A 59 0.10 3.99 -20.34
CA ALA A 59 0.01 5.08 -21.32
C ALA A 59 -0.32 6.42 -20.67
N ASP A 60 -1.16 6.43 -19.63
CA ASP A 60 -1.60 7.65 -18.96
C ASP A 60 -0.69 8.06 -17.79
N GLY A 61 0.18 7.16 -17.33
CA GLY A 61 1.02 7.34 -16.16
C GLY A 61 2.51 7.25 -16.44
N VAL A 62 3.24 6.76 -15.45
CA VAL A 62 4.69 6.54 -15.53
C VAL A 62 4.98 5.04 -15.48
N ARG A 63 5.69 4.55 -16.48
CA ARG A 63 6.17 3.17 -16.54
C ARG A 63 7.64 3.11 -16.14
N PHE A 64 7.95 2.32 -15.12
CA PHE A 64 9.31 2.04 -14.70
C PHE A 64 9.85 0.82 -15.45
N THR A 65 11.00 0.95 -16.09
CA THR A 65 11.67 -0.14 -16.82
C THR A 65 12.64 -0.93 -15.95
N ASP A 66 13.09 -0.33 -14.85
CA ASP A 66 14.09 -0.88 -13.94
C ASP A 66 13.66 -0.72 -12.49
N PHE A 67 12.51 -1.29 -12.16
CA PHE A 67 11.97 -1.31 -10.80
C PHE A 67 11.93 -2.75 -10.28
N TYR A 68 12.62 -3.00 -9.16
CA TYR A 68 12.82 -4.34 -8.64
C TYR A 68 12.20 -4.47 -7.24
N ALA A 69 11.64 -5.66 -6.95
CA ALA A 69 11.33 -6.04 -5.59
C ALA A 69 12.64 -6.13 -4.77
N ASN A 70 12.57 -5.78 -3.49
CA ASN A 70 13.72 -5.83 -2.58
C ASN A 70 14.15 -7.24 -2.18
N ALA A 71 13.32 -8.24 -2.49
CA ALA A 71 13.59 -9.65 -2.22
C ALA A 71 12.87 -10.54 -3.25
N PRO A 72 13.33 -11.79 -3.45
CA PRO A 72 12.72 -12.70 -4.43
C PRO A 72 11.44 -13.38 -3.91
N ASN A 73 11.04 -13.14 -2.66
CA ASN A 73 9.95 -13.82 -1.98
C ASN A 73 8.92 -12.84 -1.39
N CYS A 74 7.72 -13.34 -1.14
CA CYS A 74 6.55 -12.56 -0.73
C CYS A 74 6.71 -11.86 0.63
N SER A 75 6.94 -12.55 1.75
CA SER A 75 7.04 -11.92 3.08
C SER A 75 8.17 -10.90 3.15
N PRO A 76 9.41 -11.20 2.69
CA PRO A 76 10.49 -10.22 2.68
C PRO A 76 10.18 -8.97 1.86
N THR A 77 9.60 -9.15 0.66
CA THR A 77 9.21 -8.02 -0.20
C THR A 77 8.14 -7.15 0.45
N ARG A 78 7.11 -7.78 1.03
CA ARG A 78 6.03 -7.08 1.74
C ARG A 78 6.53 -6.35 2.98
N ALA A 79 7.45 -6.96 3.75
CA ALA A 79 8.08 -6.32 4.89
C ALA A 79 8.87 -5.07 4.47
N GLY A 80 9.67 -5.17 3.42
CA GLY A 80 10.43 -4.04 2.89
C GLY A 80 9.53 -2.91 2.41
N PHE A 81 8.47 -3.23 1.67
CA PHE A 81 7.48 -2.24 1.22
C PHE A 81 6.77 -1.55 2.39
N LEU A 82 6.26 -2.33 3.34
CA LEU A 82 5.50 -1.80 4.47
C LEU A 82 6.32 -0.88 5.37
N THR A 83 7.60 -1.19 5.56
CA THR A 83 8.46 -0.51 6.52
C THR A 83 9.40 0.52 5.90
N GLY A 84 9.53 0.52 4.56
CA GLY A 84 10.50 1.35 3.85
C GLY A 84 11.96 1.01 4.18
N ARG A 85 12.22 -0.19 4.70
CA ARG A 85 13.56 -0.64 5.11
C ARG A 85 13.82 -2.04 4.55
N TYR A 86 15.08 -2.39 4.37
CA TYR A 86 15.43 -3.74 3.99
C TYR A 86 14.93 -4.75 5.03
N GLN A 87 14.31 -5.80 4.55
CA GLN A 87 13.66 -6.86 5.31
C GLN A 87 14.57 -7.56 6.35
N HIS A 88 15.87 -7.61 6.09
CA HIS A 88 16.88 -8.13 7.02
C HIS A 88 16.87 -7.43 8.39
N ARG A 89 16.44 -6.16 8.43
CA ARG A 89 16.35 -5.42 9.69
C ARG A 89 15.25 -5.95 10.61
N TYR A 90 14.35 -6.74 10.07
CA TYR A 90 13.24 -7.37 10.78
C TYR A 90 13.42 -8.88 10.90
N GLY A 91 14.55 -9.42 10.43
CA GLY A 91 14.80 -10.85 10.42
C GLY A 91 13.95 -11.65 9.45
N ILE A 92 13.22 -10.96 8.53
CA ILE A 92 12.34 -11.63 7.57
C ILE A 92 13.06 -11.81 6.24
N GLU A 93 13.85 -12.86 6.14
CA GLU A 93 14.63 -13.16 4.92
C GLU A 93 13.94 -14.18 4.00
N TRP A 94 12.99 -14.93 4.55
CA TRP A 94 12.24 -15.98 3.87
C TRP A 94 10.74 -15.79 4.04
N PRO A 95 9.89 -16.45 3.24
CA PRO A 95 8.45 -16.45 3.46
C PRO A 95 8.12 -17.02 4.85
N ILE A 96 7.29 -16.31 5.59
CA ILE A 96 6.81 -16.77 6.89
C ILE A 96 5.86 -17.93 6.67
N THR A 97 6.26 -19.14 7.04
CA THR A 97 5.43 -20.34 6.96
C THR A 97 4.54 -20.46 8.20
N HIS A 98 3.59 -21.40 8.18
CA HIS A 98 2.78 -21.71 9.36
C HIS A 98 3.63 -22.09 10.57
N ARG A 99 4.75 -22.74 10.37
CA ARG A 99 5.65 -23.14 11.44
C ARG A 99 6.34 -21.94 12.09
N GLU A 100 6.94 -21.08 11.29
CA GLU A 100 7.64 -19.88 11.77
C GLU A 100 6.63 -18.87 12.32
N GLY A 101 5.51 -18.66 11.64
CA GLY A 101 4.47 -17.76 12.12
C GLY A 101 3.87 -18.21 13.44
N ALA A 102 3.69 -19.52 13.67
CA ALA A 102 3.24 -20.06 14.96
C ALA A 102 4.29 -19.90 16.05
N SER A 103 5.58 -19.87 15.71
CA SER A 103 6.68 -19.61 16.66
C SER A 103 6.91 -18.11 16.95
N GLY A 104 6.13 -17.23 16.34
CA GLY A 104 6.12 -15.80 16.66
C GLY A 104 6.90 -14.93 15.68
N GLU A 105 7.21 -15.42 14.50
CA GLU A 105 7.78 -14.59 13.45
C GLU A 105 6.72 -13.68 12.80
N GLY A 106 7.09 -12.43 12.61
CA GLY A 106 6.23 -11.43 11.98
C GLY A 106 6.84 -10.04 12.01
N VAL A 107 6.27 -9.13 11.24
CA VAL A 107 6.67 -7.73 11.26
C VAL A 107 6.22 -7.10 12.57
N THR A 108 7.18 -6.69 13.39
CA THR A 108 6.93 -5.78 14.51
C THR A 108 7.16 -4.36 14.04
N ALA A 109 6.14 -3.54 14.07
CA ALA A 109 6.30 -2.10 13.84
C ALA A 109 6.87 -1.46 15.12
N ASP A 110 8.15 -1.67 15.38
CA ASP A 110 8.93 -0.87 16.33
C ASP A 110 9.25 0.52 15.77
N GLY A 111 8.71 0.81 14.63
CA GLY A 111 8.84 2.03 13.87
C GLY A 111 7.56 2.35 13.11
N ARG A 112 7.66 3.27 12.19
CA ARG A 112 6.53 3.72 11.39
C ARG A 112 6.39 2.86 10.15
N THR A 113 5.29 2.14 10.04
CA THR A 113 4.88 1.52 8.79
C THR A 113 4.29 2.55 7.84
N LEU A 114 4.25 2.24 6.56
CA LEU A 114 3.63 3.11 5.55
C LEU A 114 2.17 3.46 5.90
N PRO A 115 1.27 2.51 6.28
CA PRO A 115 -0.09 2.87 6.68
C PRO A 115 -0.15 3.76 7.93
N GLN A 116 0.73 3.60 8.91
CA GLN A 116 0.81 4.52 10.04
C GLN A 116 1.19 5.94 9.61
N LEU A 117 2.16 6.07 8.70
CA LEU A 117 2.59 7.37 8.20
C LEU A 117 1.47 8.10 7.43
N VAL A 118 0.74 7.39 6.57
CA VAL A 118 -0.36 8.01 5.82
C VAL A 118 -1.57 8.30 6.71
N LYS A 119 -1.83 7.45 7.71
CA LYS A 119 -2.83 7.72 8.74
C LYS A 119 -2.52 8.98 9.55
N ASP A 120 -1.27 9.14 10.00
CA ASP A 120 -0.80 10.36 10.68
C ASP A 120 -0.95 11.61 9.79
N ALA A 121 -0.87 11.42 8.47
CA ALA A 121 -1.14 12.46 7.49
C ALA A 121 -2.65 12.70 7.25
N GLY A 122 -3.54 11.99 7.93
CA GLY A 122 -4.99 12.15 7.88
C GLY A 122 -5.66 11.41 6.72
N TYR A 123 -5.11 10.30 6.29
CA TYR A 123 -5.76 9.36 5.37
C TYR A 123 -6.44 8.25 6.14
N ASP A 124 -7.60 7.80 5.66
CA ASP A 124 -8.16 6.50 6.01
C ASP A 124 -7.33 5.41 5.34
N THR A 125 -7.08 4.30 6.05
CA THR A 125 -6.19 3.25 5.57
C THR A 125 -6.91 1.92 5.49
N ALA A 126 -6.76 1.22 4.36
CA ALA A 126 -7.37 -0.08 4.16
C ALA A 126 -6.39 -1.09 3.55
N LEU A 127 -6.50 -2.35 3.96
CA LEU A 127 -5.82 -3.48 3.34
C LEU A 127 -6.85 -4.50 2.86
N ILE A 128 -6.74 -4.88 1.61
CA ILE A 128 -7.56 -5.93 1.00
C ILE A 128 -6.64 -6.94 0.34
N GLY A 129 -6.74 -8.22 0.73
CA GLY A 129 -6.00 -9.33 0.12
C GLY A 129 -4.94 -9.96 1.01
N LYS A 130 -3.84 -10.40 0.40
CA LYS A 130 -2.78 -11.14 1.10
C LYS A 130 -1.98 -10.24 2.05
N TRP A 131 -1.79 -10.70 3.29
CA TRP A 131 -0.93 -10.05 4.28
C TRP A 131 0.48 -10.64 4.32
N HIS A 132 0.61 -11.85 4.80
CA HIS A 132 1.84 -12.65 4.86
C HIS A 132 3.00 -12.06 5.67
N LEU A 133 2.68 -11.32 6.73
CA LEU A 133 3.68 -10.70 7.63
C LEU A 133 3.51 -11.09 9.10
N GLY A 134 2.99 -12.28 9.34
CA GLY A 134 2.88 -12.90 10.65
C GLY A 134 1.49 -13.43 10.95
N LEU A 135 1.41 -14.59 11.63
CA LEU A 135 0.17 -15.29 11.93
C LEU A 135 -0.44 -14.86 13.25
N LEU A 136 0.38 -14.43 14.21
CA LEU A 136 -0.10 -14.06 15.55
C LEU A 136 -0.81 -12.70 15.52
N PRO A 137 -1.82 -12.49 16.36
CA PRO A 137 -2.64 -11.27 16.36
C PRO A 137 -1.86 -9.97 16.46
N GLN A 138 -0.72 -9.95 17.15
CA GLN A 138 0.12 -8.76 17.29
C GLN A 138 0.75 -8.30 15.97
N TYR A 139 0.82 -9.19 14.96
CA TYR A 139 1.38 -8.89 13.63
C TYR A 139 0.31 -8.58 12.59
N TRP A 140 -0.97 -8.63 12.94
CA TRP A 140 -2.05 -8.41 11.98
C TRP A 140 -2.09 -6.97 11.46
N PRO A 141 -2.69 -6.75 10.28
CA PRO A 141 -2.67 -5.44 9.62
C PRO A 141 -3.23 -4.30 10.46
N ASP A 142 -4.26 -4.55 11.29
CA ASP A 142 -4.85 -3.56 12.18
C ASP A 142 -3.84 -3.07 13.25
N LYS A 143 -2.87 -3.91 13.61
CA LYS A 143 -1.76 -3.53 14.51
C LYS A 143 -0.65 -2.79 13.78
N GLN A 144 -0.67 -2.82 12.45
CA GLN A 144 0.34 -2.20 11.59
C GLN A 144 -0.15 -0.89 10.94
N GLY A 145 -1.29 -0.36 11.38
CA GLY A 145 -1.78 0.95 10.99
C GLY A 145 -2.92 0.96 9.97
N PHE A 146 -3.42 -0.19 9.55
CA PHE A 146 -4.63 -0.25 8.73
C PHE A 146 -5.89 -0.17 9.61
N GLU A 147 -6.83 0.70 9.26
CA GLU A 147 -8.09 0.91 9.97
C GLU A 147 -9.17 -0.06 9.50
N THR A 148 -9.17 -0.34 8.22
CA THR A 148 -10.05 -1.34 7.62
C THR A 148 -9.22 -2.47 7.04
N THR A 149 -9.54 -3.71 7.40
CA THR A 149 -8.81 -4.87 6.91
C THR A 149 -9.74 -5.94 6.39
N TRP A 150 -9.42 -6.44 5.21
CA TRP A 150 -10.05 -7.61 4.61
C TRP A 150 -8.96 -8.50 4.04
N HIS A 151 -8.47 -9.43 4.83
CA HIS A 151 -7.33 -10.27 4.49
C HIS A 151 -7.57 -11.75 4.79
N CYS A 152 -6.76 -12.59 4.20
CA CYS A 152 -6.85 -14.04 4.40
C CYS A 152 -6.33 -14.43 5.78
N ALA A 153 -7.04 -15.35 6.42
CA ALA A 153 -6.62 -15.93 7.68
C ALA A 153 -6.82 -17.46 7.66
N PRO A 154 -5.89 -18.19 8.25
CA PRO A 154 -4.56 -17.72 8.61
C PRO A 154 -3.70 -17.46 7.36
N ASP A 155 -2.85 -16.46 7.44
CA ASP A 155 -1.79 -16.25 6.48
C ASP A 155 -0.94 -17.54 6.29
N PRO A 156 -0.30 -17.83 5.15
CA PRO A 156 0.21 -16.87 4.16
C PRO A 156 -0.74 -16.50 3.02
N GLY A 157 -1.85 -17.12 2.88
CA GLY A 157 -2.81 -16.81 1.83
C GLY A 157 -4.03 -17.71 1.89
N PRO A 158 -5.07 -17.47 1.11
CA PRO A 158 -6.23 -18.32 1.12
C PRO A 158 -5.87 -19.70 0.58
N PRO A 159 -6.41 -20.77 1.16
CA PRO A 159 -6.31 -22.11 0.58
C PRO A 159 -7.00 -22.19 -0.80
N SER A 160 -7.81 -21.20 -1.11
CA SER A 160 -8.46 -21.00 -2.41
C SER A 160 -8.83 -19.51 -2.58
N TYR A 161 -8.77 -19.02 -3.83
CA TYR A 161 -9.27 -17.70 -4.20
C TYR A 161 -10.79 -17.69 -4.45
N PHE A 162 -11.46 -18.82 -4.34
CA PHE A 162 -12.90 -18.96 -4.47
C PHE A 162 -13.55 -19.01 -3.08
N SER A 163 -14.51 -18.13 -2.84
CA SER A 163 -15.30 -18.08 -1.59
C SER A 163 -15.92 -19.46 -1.23
N PRO A 164 -16.10 -19.81 0.06
CA PRO A 164 -15.96 -19.00 1.26
C PRO A 164 -14.78 -19.44 2.15
N TYR A 165 -13.61 -18.88 1.95
CA TYR A 165 -12.46 -19.26 2.78
C TYR A 165 -12.05 -18.12 3.71
N GLY A 166 -11.74 -18.49 4.99
CA GLY A 166 -11.41 -17.65 6.12
C GLY A 166 -10.76 -16.32 5.81
N VAL A 167 -11.62 -15.31 5.62
CA VAL A 167 -11.21 -13.93 5.43
C VAL A 167 -11.46 -13.19 6.73
N HIS A 168 -10.52 -12.41 7.18
CA HIS A 168 -10.72 -11.50 8.30
C HIS A 168 -11.18 -10.13 7.78
N ALA A 169 -12.25 -9.62 8.35
CA ALA A 169 -12.66 -8.23 8.21
C ALA A 169 -12.38 -7.53 9.53
N GLU A 170 -11.75 -6.37 9.48
CA GLU A 170 -11.41 -5.57 10.67
C GLU A 170 -10.63 -6.36 11.75
N GLY A 171 -9.72 -7.23 11.31
CA GLY A 171 -8.92 -8.04 12.21
C GLY A 171 -9.70 -9.14 12.97
N ARG A 172 -10.94 -9.44 12.56
CA ARG A 172 -11.75 -10.51 13.17
C ARG A 172 -11.91 -11.70 12.24
N PRO A 173 -11.93 -12.94 12.77
CA PRO A 173 -12.32 -14.10 11.99
C PRO A 173 -13.73 -13.89 11.44
N THR A 174 -13.91 -13.98 10.13
CA THR A 174 -15.24 -14.11 9.56
C THR A 174 -15.72 -15.52 9.84
N GLY A 175 -16.61 -15.64 10.77
CA GLY A 175 -17.40 -16.78 11.19
C GLY A 175 -16.94 -18.19 10.81
N GLN A 176 -16.72 -19.00 11.78
CA GLN A 176 -16.86 -20.45 11.65
C GLN A 176 -18.31 -20.81 11.45
#